data_f82b6208a81c99723a29af9bd6043f77
#
_entry.id   f82b6208a81c99723a29af9bd6043f77
#
_cell.length_a   1.000
_cell.length_b   1.000
_cell.length_c   1.000
_cell.angle_alpha   90.00
_cell.angle_beta   90.00
_cell.angle_gamma   90.00
#
_symmetry.space_group_name_H-M   'P 1'
#
loop_
_entity.id
_entity.type
_entity.pdbx_description
1 polymer ?
#
loop_
_entity_poly.entity_id
_entity_poly.type
_entity_poly.pdbx_seq_one_letter_code
_entity_poly.pdbx_strand_id
1 'polypeptide(L)'
;MGKLALAAKITHVPSMYLSELPGKNHGCRQAAIDGHKEIGKRCREMGVDTIIVFDTHWLVNSAYHINCADHFAGTYTSHELPHFIRDMTYEYNGNPELGQLIAKEACSMGVRAQAHNIPSLSLEYGTLVPMRYMNSDKHFKVISISAFCTVHAFEDSRKLGEAILKAIEQYDGTVAVLASGSLSHRFIDDQRAEQGMNSYTREFDHQMDERVVKLWREGKFKEFCEMLPEYADYCYGEGNMHDTVMLLGMLGWDKYDGKVEFITDLFASSGTGQVNAVFPLPEHA
;
A
#
# COMPACT_ATOMS: atom_id res chain seq x y z
N MET A 1 4.41 25.23 1.48
CA MET A 1 3.33 24.32 1.95
C MET A 1 3.39 23.08 1.12
N GLY A 2 3.44 21.93 1.78
CA GLY A 2 3.53 20.64 1.12
C GLY A 2 2.25 20.27 0.39
N LYS A 3 2.38 19.31 -0.50
CA LYS A 3 1.29 18.92 -1.41
C LYS A 3 1.19 17.39 -1.49
N LEU A 4 0.00 16.84 -1.27
CA LEU A 4 -0.33 15.50 -1.74
C LEU A 4 -0.56 15.58 -3.25
N ALA A 5 0.20 14.81 -4.03
CA ALA A 5 0.12 14.84 -5.50
C ALA A 5 -0.55 13.60 -6.08
N LEU A 6 -0.42 12.44 -5.42
CA LEU A 6 -0.99 11.18 -5.89
C LEU A 6 -1.38 10.28 -4.71
N ALA A 7 -2.51 9.61 -4.83
CA ALA A 7 -2.99 8.59 -3.91
C ALA A 7 -3.36 7.32 -4.70
N ALA A 8 -2.87 6.16 -4.29
CA ALA A 8 -3.14 4.91 -5.01
C ALA A 8 -3.28 3.70 -4.08
N LYS A 9 -4.11 2.74 -4.47
CA LYS A 9 -4.10 1.37 -3.97
C LYS A 9 -3.29 0.52 -4.94
N ILE A 10 -2.32 -0.24 -4.43
CA ILE A 10 -1.41 -1.01 -5.27
C ILE A 10 -1.21 -2.42 -4.76
N THR A 11 -0.94 -3.34 -5.67
CA THR A 11 -0.51 -4.69 -5.36
C THR A 11 0.98 -4.72 -4.97
N HIS A 12 1.40 -5.72 -4.20
CA HIS A 12 2.81 -6.01 -3.94
C HIS A 12 3.11 -7.52 -3.99
N VAL A 13 2.30 -8.27 -4.72
CA VAL A 13 2.42 -9.73 -4.73
C VAL A 13 3.84 -10.22 -5.02
N PRO A 14 4.36 -11.18 -4.24
CA PRO A 14 5.71 -11.71 -4.42
C PRO A 14 5.99 -12.26 -5.81
N SER A 15 4.94 -12.71 -6.52
CA SER A 15 5.05 -13.19 -7.90
C SER A 15 5.48 -12.11 -8.90
N MET A 16 5.46 -10.82 -8.54
CA MET A 16 6.05 -9.75 -9.37
C MET A 16 7.58 -9.91 -9.45
N TYR A 17 8.24 -10.20 -8.34
CA TYR A 17 9.68 -10.46 -8.35
C TYR A 17 10.00 -11.78 -9.07
N LEU A 18 9.22 -12.83 -8.83
CA LEU A 18 9.34 -14.08 -9.56
C LEU A 18 9.19 -13.90 -11.08
N SER A 19 8.34 -12.96 -11.50
CA SER A 19 8.10 -12.61 -12.91
C SER A 19 9.33 -12.05 -13.64
N GLU A 20 10.31 -11.50 -12.91
CA GLU A 20 11.57 -11.03 -13.50
C GLU A 20 12.55 -12.17 -13.78
N LEU A 21 12.45 -13.24 -13.02
CA LEU A 21 13.39 -14.35 -13.10
C LEU A 21 13.18 -15.18 -14.37
N PRO A 22 14.25 -15.72 -14.98
CA PRO A 22 14.11 -16.62 -16.10
C PRO A 22 13.41 -17.92 -15.69
N GLY A 23 12.55 -18.45 -16.56
CA GLY A 23 11.85 -19.71 -16.33
C GLY A 23 10.35 -19.63 -16.68
N LYS A 24 9.58 -20.61 -16.19
CA LYS A 24 8.15 -20.76 -16.55
C LYS A 24 7.25 -19.61 -16.14
N ASN A 25 7.67 -18.84 -15.12
CA ASN A 25 6.90 -17.72 -14.57
C ASN A 25 7.37 -16.35 -15.10
N HIS A 26 8.35 -16.33 -16.00
CA HIS A 26 8.83 -15.09 -16.58
C HIS A 26 7.69 -14.32 -17.28
N GLY A 27 7.54 -13.05 -16.94
CA GLY A 27 6.49 -12.17 -17.48
C GLY A 27 5.08 -12.38 -16.90
N CYS A 28 4.87 -13.31 -15.96
CA CYS A 28 3.54 -13.65 -15.43
C CYS A 28 2.82 -12.48 -14.74
N ARG A 29 3.56 -11.43 -14.31
CA ARG A 29 3.02 -10.22 -13.67
C ARG A 29 3.39 -8.94 -14.42
N GLN A 30 3.66 -9.04 -15.71
CA GLN A 30 4.12 -7.88 -16.50
C GLN A 30 3.13 -6.70 -16.42
N ALA A 31 1.83 -6.95 -16.52
CA ALA A 31 0.81 -5.89 -16.43
C ALA A 31 0.86 -5.15 -15.08
N ALA A 32 1.04 -5.87 -13.96
CA ALA A 32 1.17 -5.26 -12.64
C ALA A 32 2.46 -4.44 -12.51
N ILE A 33 3.57 -4.95 -13.03
CA ILE A 33 4.87 -4.27 -13.08
C ILE A 33 4.76 -2.98 -13.92
N ASP A 34 4.13 -3.05 -15.08
CA ASP A 34 3.95 -1.88 -15.96
C ASP A 34 3.02 -0.85 -15.30
N GLY A 35 2.00 -1.29 -14.57
CA GLY A 35 1.16 -0.41 -13.76
C GLY A 35 1.96 0.36 -12.69
N HIS A 36 2.87 -0.31 -11.99
CA HIS A 36 3.78 0.35 -11.03
C HIS A 36 4.69 1.37 -11.73
N LYS A 37 5.29 1.01 -12.87
CA LYS A 37 6.12 1.93 -13.65
C LYS A 37 5.35 3.16 -14.10
N GLU A 38 4.09 2.99 -14.52
CA GLU A 38 3.20 4.10 -14.91
C GLU A 38 2.91 5.02 -13.71
N ILE A 39 2.57 4.47 -12.54
CA ILE A 39 2.36 5.28 -11.33
C ILE A 39 3.65 6.01 -10.94
N GLY A 40 4.79 5.34 -10.96
CA GLY A 40 6.09 5.96 -10.69
C GLY A 40 6.43 7.09 -11.68
N LYS A 41 6.11 6.93 -12.95
CA LYS A 41 6.24 7.96 -13.97
C LYS A 41 5.36 9.17 -13.66
N ARG A 42 4.08 8.97 -13.34
CA ARG A 42 3.16 10.05 -12.93
C ARG A 42 3.68 10.80 -11.70
N CYS A 43 4.21 10.09 -10.71
CA CYS A 43 4.83 10.73 -9.54
C CYS A 43 5.98 11.66 -9.94
N ARG A 44 6.85 11.26 -10.88
CA ARG A 44 7.94 12.12 -11.38
C ARG A 44 7.41 13.35 -12.12
N GLU A 45 6.43 13.18 -12.99
CA GLU A 45 5.80 14.26 -13.76
C GLU A 45 5.11 15.29 -12.84
N MET A 46 4.61 14.84 -11.68
CA MET A 46 4.01 15.69 -10.64
C MET A 46 5.03 16.31 -9.70
N GLY A 47 6.32 16.00 -9.82
CA GLY A 47 7.38 16.52 -8.96
C GLY A 47 7.40 15.92 -7.55
N VAL A 48 6.93 14.70 -7.38
CA VAL A 48 6.97 13.99 -6.10
C VAL A 48 8.41 13.82 -5.65
N ASP A 49 8.70 14.14 -4.41
CA ASP A 49 10.01 13.90 -3.75
C ASP A 49 9.98 12.73 -2.77
N THR A 50 8.82 12.45 -2.18
CA THR A 50 8.66 11.41 -1.15
C THR A 50 7.44 10.52 -1.44
N ILE A 51 7.63 9.21 -1.32
CA ILE A 51 6.55 8.21 -1.37
C ILE A 51 6.33 7.64 0.03
N ILE A 52 5.10 7.70 0.52
CA ILE A 52 4.66 7.03 1.74
C ILE A 52 3.95 5.74 1.33
N VAL A 53 4.36 4.61 1.91
CA VAL A 53 3.73 3.30 1.67
C VAL A 53 3.08 2.80 2.96
N PHE A 54 1.79 2.52 2.90
CA PHE A 54 1.07 1.78 3.94
C PHE A 54 1.30 0.29 3.70
N ASP A 55 2.12 -0.34 4.54
CA ASP A 55 2.66 -1.68 4.32
C ASP A 55 1.89 -2.71 5.15
N THR A 56 1.09 -3.56 4.48
CA THR A 56 0.30 -4.60 5.13
C THR A 56 1.13 -5.81 5.58
N HIS A 57 2.41 -5.89 5.23
CA HIS A 57 3.32 -6.91 5.77
C HIS A 57 4.04 -6.48 7.04
N TRP A 58 3.91 -5.23 7.44
CA TRP A 58 4.42 -4.77 8.73
C TRP A 58 3.35 -4.86 9.82
N LEU A 59 3.36 -6.00 10.53
CA LEU A 59 2.45 -6.30 11.63
C LEU A 59 2.79 -5.48 12.87
N VAL A 60 1.80 -4.86 13.46
CA VAL A 60 1.92 -4.15 14.74
C VAL A 60 0.75 -4.47 15.69
N ASN A 61 1.00 -4.40 17.00
CA ASN A 61 0.05 -4.75 18.04
C ASN A 61 -0.02 -3.72 19.19
N SER A 62 0.52 -2.53 19.00
CA SER A 62 0.51 -1.51 20.06
C SER A 62 0.27 -0.09 19.53
N ALA A 63 1.18 0.46 18.75
CA ALA A 63 1.08 1.76 18.10
C ALA A 63 1.25 1.59 16.59
N TYR A 64 0.90 2.60 15.81
CA TYR A 64 1.36 2.67 14.43
C TYR A 64 2.85 3.00 14.41
N HIS A 65 3.60 2.32 13.57
CA HIS A 65 5.03 2.53 13.42
C HIS A 65 5.32 3.13 12.05
N ILE A 66 6.22 4.12 12.01
CA ILE A 66 6.61 4.87 10.82
C ILE A 66 8.11 4.68 10.66
N ASN A 67 8.53 3.87 9.69
CA ASN A 67 9.94 3.70 9.37
C ASN A 67 10.35 4.79 8.38
N CYS A 68 11.11 5.76 8.88
CA CYS A 68 11.51 6.96 8.15
C CYS A 68 13.03 7.23 8.30
N ALA A 69 13.84 6.17 8.39
CA ALA A 69 15.30 6.33 8.51
C ALA A 69 15.87 7.20 7.37
N ASP A 70 17.00 7.87 7.61
CA ASP A 70 17.66 8.68 6.59
C ASP A 70 18.00 7.86 5.34
N HIS A 71 18.35 6.59 5.55
CA HIS A 71 18.77 5.70 4.48
C HIS A 71 18.40 4.26 4.80
N PHE A 72 17.96 3.54 3.78
CA PHE A 72 17.63 2.13 3.81
C PHE A 72 18.52 1.37 2.83
N ALA A 73 19.18 0.30 3.28
CA ALA A 73 19.90 -0.60 2.40
C ALA A 73 19.91 -2.01 2.98
N GLY A 74 19.80 -3.01 2.13
CA GLY A 74 19.82 -4.39 2.58
C GLY A 74 19.56 -5.40 1.48
N THR A 75 19.42 -6.64 1.92
CA THR A 75 18.99 -7.78 1.11
C THR A 75 17.80 -8.43 1.78
N TYR A 76 16.72 -8.57 1.04
CA TYR A 76 15.48 -9.15 1.53
C TYR A 76 15.24 -10.53 0.94
N THR A 77 14.91 -11.48 1.80
CA THR A 77 14.37 -12.79 1.42
C THR A 77 13.06 -12.99 2.19
N SER A 78 11.99 -13.32 1.50
CA SER A 78 10.70 -13.53 2.14
C SER A 78 10.76 -14.76 3.08
N HIS A 79 10.29 -14.59 4.31
CA HIS A 79 10.15 -15.72 5.24
C HIS A 79 8.99 -16.62 4.85
N GLU A 80 7.92 -16.05 4.30
CA GLU A 80 6.71 -16.78 3.89
C GLU A 80 6.92 -17.51 2.55
N LEU A 81 7.48 -16.79 1.56
CA LEU A 81 7.63 -17.26 0.20
C LEU A 81 9.09 -17.12 -0.31
N PRO A 82 10.05 -17.81 0.31
CA PRO A 82 11.47 -17.69 -0.07
C PRO A 82 11.76 -18.20 -1.48
N HIS A 83 10.84 -18.94 -2.07
CA HIS A 83 10.93 -19.39 -3.47
C HIS A 83 10.38 -18.33 -4.46
N PHE A 84 9.69 -17.29 -3.98
CA PHE A 84 9.23 -16.16 -4.80
C PHE A 84 10.18 -14.96 -4.70
N ILE A 85 10.58 -14.58 -3.47
CA ILE A 85 11.52 -13.48 -3.24
C ILE A 85 12.73 -13.99 -2.47
N ARG A 86 13.87 -14.04 -3.14
CA ARG A 86 15.15 -14.41 -2.56
C ARG A 86 16.23 -13.42 -2.96
N ASP A 87 17.03 -12.99 -1.98
CA ASP A 87 18.21 -12.15 -2.17
C ASP A 87 17.93 -10.86 -2.95
N MET A 88 16.73 -10.28 -2.77
CA MET A 88 16.34 -9.02 -3.37
C MET A 88 17.08 -7.87 -2.68
N THR A 89 18.05 -7.29 -3.35
CA THR A 89 18.79 -6.12 -2.86
C THR A 89 17.98 -4.85 -3.02
N TYR A 90 18.09 -3.93 -2.05
CA TYR A 90 17.45 -2.63 -2.09
C TYR A 90 18.33 -1.55 -1.46
N GLU A 91 18.10 -0.31 -1.89
CA GLU A 91 18.72 0.88 -1.33
C GLU A 91 17.86 2.10 -1.68
N TYR A 92 17.42 2.85 -0.64
CA TYR A 92 16.60 4.06 -0.81
C TYR A 92 16.98 5.10 0.24
N ASN A 93 16.79 6.38 -0.07
CA ASN A 93 16.78 7.43 0.94
C ASN A 93 15.42 7.47 1.61
N GLY A 94 15.39 7.80 2.90
CA GLY A 94 14.16 8.02 3.62
C GLY A 94 13.90 9.49 3.92
N ASN A 95 12.88 9.76 4.75
CA ASN A 95 12.48 11.11 5.09
C ASN A 95 12.11 11.21 6.58
N PRO A 96 13.11 11.36 7.49
CA PRO A 96 12.85 11.47 8.94
C PRO A 96 12.03 12.70 9.31
N GLU A 97 12.20 13.81 8.61
CA GLU A 97 11.48 15.05 8.87
C GLU A 97 9.96 14.83 8.73
N LEU A 98 9.51 14.33 7.58
CA LEU A 98 8.10 14.06 7.36
C LEU A 98 7.59 12.94 8.26
N GLY A 99 8.38 11.88 8.50
CA GLY A 99 8.00 10.81 9.42
C GLY A 99 7.74 11.29 10.84
N GLN A 100 8.55 12.22 11.34
CA GLN A 100 8.38 12.85 12.65
C GLN A 100 7.14 13.75 12.70
N LEU A 101 6.89 14.52 11.64
CA LEU A 101 5.67 15.33 11.53
C LEU A 101 4.42 14.45 11.58
N ILE A 102 4.39 13.34 10.85
CA ILE A 102 3.28 12.38 10.86
C ILE A 102 3.04 11.85 12.27
N ALA A 103 4.08 11.39 12.97
CA ALA A 103 3.93 10.88 14.33
C ALA A 103 3.40 11.95 15.29
N LYS A 104 3.88 13.18 15.17
CA LYS A 104 3.43 14.32 15.98
C LYS A 104 1.95 14.63 15.75
N GLU A 105 1.53 14.75 14.48
CA GLU A 105 0.14 15.02 14.14
C GLU A 105 -0.79 13.88 14.57
N ALA A 106 -0.42 12.62 14.35
CA ALA A 106 -1.19 11.47 14.82
C ALA A 106 -1.39 11.51 16.34
N CYS A 107 -0.32 11.74 17.12
CA CYS A 107 -0.41 11.85 18.57
C CYS A 107 -1.27 13.03 19.02
N SER A 108 -1.25 14.17 18.33
CA SER A 108 -2.10 15.33 18.61
C SER A 108 -3.59 15.02 18.42
N MET A 109 -3.92 14.07 17.54
CA MET A 109 -5.27 13.59 17.28
C MET A 109 -5.67 12.37 18.13
N GLY A 110 -4.84 12.01 19.11
CA GLY A 110 -5.08 10.88 20.02
C GLY A 110 -4.75 9.51 19.43
N VAL A 111 -4.09 9.44 18.29
CA VAL A 111 -3.62 8.20 17.67
C VAL A 111 -2.18 7.92 18.09
N ARG A 112 -1.93 6.75 18.67
CA ARG A 112 -0.57 6.35 19.08
C ARG A 112 0.26 6.01 17.84
N ALA A 113 1.23 6.86 17.52
CA ALA A 113 2.16 6.66 16.40
C ALA A 113 3.60 6.94 16.84
N GLN A 114 4.56 6.21 16.27
CA GLN A 114 5.97 6.33 16.60
C GLN A 114 6.83 6.31 15.33
N ALA A 115 7.59 7.38 15.13
CA ALA A 115 8.56 7.48 14.04
C ALA A 115 9.91 6.87 14.44
N HIS A 116 10.52 6.14 13.51
CA HIS A 116 11.80 5.47 13.69
C HIS A 116 12.82 5.94 12.65
N ASN A 117 13.89 6.52 13.14
CA ASN A 117 15.11 6.77 12.35
C ASN A 117 16.18 5.78 12.81
N ILE A 118 16.01 4.51 12.50
CA ILE A 118 16.86 3.40 12.95
C ILE A 118 17.41 2.67 11.74
N PRO A 119 18.72 2.77 11.44
CA PRO A 119 19.30 2.17 10.23
C PRO A 119 19.14 0.64 10.13
N SER A 120 19.02 -0.05 11.27
CA SER A 120 18.85 -1.51 11.31
C SER A 120 17.40 -1.98 11.17
N LEU A 121 16.42 -1.05 11.16
CA LEU A 121 15.02 -1.40 10.91
C LEU A 121 14.81 -1.54 9.41
N SER A 122 14.69 -2.78 8.95
CA SER A 122 14.51 -3.10 7.54
C SER A 122 13.12 -2.71 7.03
N LEU A 123 12.97 -2.67 5.71
CA LEU A 123 11.69 -2.55 5.03
C LEU A 123 11.13 -3.93 4.73
N GLU A 124 9.80 -4.06 4.81
CA GLU A 124 9.07 -5.26 4.40
C GLU A 124 8.73 -5.23 2.91
N TYR A 125 8.37 -6.38 2.36
CA TYR A 125 8.17 -6.49 0.92
C TYR A 125 6.91 -5.77 0.40
N GLY A 126 5.96 -5.44 1.26
CA GLY A 126 4.86 -4.55 0.92
C GLY A 126 5.33 -3.15 0.49
N THR A 127 6.51 -2.72 0.97
CA THR A 127 7.20 -1.51 0.52
C THR A 127 8.23 -1.82 -0.58
N LEU A 128 9.02 -2.89 -0.43
CA LEU A 128 10.14 -3.18 -1.32
C LEU A 128 9.71 -3.54 -2.74
N VAL A 129 8.64 -4.33 -2.90
CA VAL A 129 8.16 -4.74 -4.23
C VAL A 129 7.69 -3.54 -5.05
N PRO A 130 6.80 -2.64 -4.54
CA PRO A 130 6.45 -1.45 -5.29
C PRO A 130 7.65 -0.55 -5.60
N MET A 131 8.51 -0.30 -4.63
CA MET A 131 9.65 0.59 -4.82
C MET A 131 10.66 0.06 -5.84
N ARG A 132 10.80 -1.25 -5.98
CA ARG A 132 11.62 -1.86 -7.02
C ARG A 132 11.26 -1.38 -8.43
N TYR A 133 9.97 -1.20 -8.70
CA TYR A 133 9.47 -0.83 -10.03
C TYR A 133 9.22 0.68 -10.17
N MET A 134 8.76 1.33 -9.13
CA MET A 134 8.45 2.76 -9.14
C MET A 134 9.69 3.63 -8.93
N ASN A 135 10.65 3.14 -8.13
CA ASN A 135 11.82 3.87 -7.64
C ASN A 135 13.15 3.20 -7.98
N SER A 136 13.24 2.55 -9.13
CA SER A 136 14.45 1.84 -9.58
C SER A 136 15.68 2.75 -9.75
N ASP A 137 15.46 4.03 -10.00
CA ASP A 137 16.47 5.08 -10.09
C ASP A 137 16.77 5.78 -8.76
N LYS A 138 16.12 5.34 -7.67
CA LYS A 138 16.27 5.89 -6.30
C LYS A 138 15.95 7.40 -6.21
N HIS A 139 15.07 7.88 -7.07
CA HIS A 139 14.67 9.28 -7.14
C HIS A 139 13.88 9.73 -5.91
N PHE A 140 12.92 8.90 -5.46
CA PHE A 140 12.03 9.21 -4.36
C PHE A 140 12.64 8.83 -3.01
N LYS A 141 12.43 9.67 -2.00
CA LYS A 141 12.55 9.27 -0.60
C LYS A 141 11.38 8.34 -0.24
N VAL A 142 11.62 7.41 0.68
CA VAL A 142 10.63 6.39 1.06
C VAL A 142 10.32 6.47 2.55
N ILE A 143 9.05 6.40 2.90
CA ILE A 143 8.56 6.17 4.26
C ILE A 143 7.66 4.93 4.20
N SER A 144 7.87 3.98 5.12
CA SER A 144 6.98 2.84 5.32
C SER A 144 6.18 3.00 6.60
N ILE A 145 4.86 2.84 6.54
CA ILE A 145 3.96 2.92 7.69
C ILE A 145 3.29 1.56 7.86
N SER A 146 3.31 1.04 9.08
CA SER A 146 2.69 -0.23 9.41
C SER A 146 1.17 -0.19 9.16
N ALA A 147 0.66 -1.15 8.41
CA ALA A 147 -0.74 -1.24 8.05
C ALA A 147 -1.39 -2.62 8.30
N PHE A 148 -0.68 -3.53 8.97
CA PHE A 148 -1.30 -4.71 9.55
C PHE A 148 -1.48 -4.49 11.07
N CYS A 149 -2.64 -3.94 11.44
CA CYS A 149 -2.89 -3.36 12.75
C CYS A 149 -3.89 -4.21 13.55
N THR A 150 -3.40 -5.19 14.31
CA THR A 150 -4.25 -6.20 14.97
C THR A 150 -5.09 -5.69 16.14
N VAL A 151 -4.75 -4.52 16.70
CA VAL A 151 -5.41 -3.96 17.89
C VAL A 151 -6.09 -2.61 17.66
N HIS A 152 -5.95 -2.05 16.46
CA HIS A 152 -6.54 -0.75 16.12
C HIS A 152 -7.92 -0.91 15.51
N ALA A 153 -8.83 0.01 15.84
CA ALA A 153 -10.09 0.16 15.15
C ALA A 153 -9.91 0.89 13.81
N PHE A 154 -10.86 0.74 12.89
CA PHE A 154 -10.86 1.52 11.64
C PHE A 154 -10.83 3.03 11.88
N GLU A 155 -11.48 3.48 12.95
CA GLU A 155 -11.47 4.89 13.34
C GLU A 155 -10.05 5.42 13.63
N ASP A 156 -9.18 4.60 14.25
CA ASP A 156 -7.79 4.98 14.51
C ASP A 156 -6.99 5.11 13.20
N SER A 157 -7.17 4.17 12.28
CA SER A 157 -6.51 4.21 10.96
C SER A 157 -7.05 5.36 10.10
N ARG A 158 -8.35 5.64 10.15
CA ARG A 158 -8.95 6.80 9.50
C ARG A 158 -8.31 8.11 10.01
N LYS A 159 -8.23 8.28 11.34
CA LYS A 159 -7.58 9.43 11.97
C LYS A 159 -6.10 9.53 11.63
N LEU A 160 -5.40 8.39 11.53
CA LEU A 160 -4.01 8.39 11.07
C LEU A 160 -3.90 8.93 9.65
N GLY A 161 -4.80 8.54 8.74
CA GLY A 161 -4.87 9.11 7.40
C GLY A 161 -5.05 10.63 7.42
N GLU A 162 -6.00 11.14 8.19
CA GLU A 162 -6.20 12.59 8.37
C GLU A 162 -4.95 13.29 8.93
N ALA A 163 -4.25 12.65 9.88
CA ALA A 163 -3.01 13.18 10.45
C ALA A 163 -1.87 13.22 9.43
N ILE A 164 -1.78 12.21 8.56
CA ILE A 164 -0.79 12.18 7.49
C ILE A 164 -1.02 13.34 6.51
N LEU A 165 -2.25 13.59 6.12
CA LEU A 165 -2.57 14.74 5.23
C LEU A 165 -2.14 16.06 5.88
N LYS A 166 -2.47 16.29 7.16
CA LYS A 166 -2.05 17.49 7.91
C LYS A 166 -0.52 17.62 8.02
N ALA A 167 0.19 16.51 8.18
CA ALA A 167 1.65 16.51 8.21
C ALA A 167 2.24 16.87 6.84
N ILE A 168 1.66 16.37 5.75
CA ILE A 168 2.04 16.72 4.39
C ILE A 168 1.87 18.22 4.13
N GLU A 169 0.77 18.82 4.57
CA GLU A 169 0.53 20.28 4.43
C GLU A 169 1.59 21.13 5.12
N GLN A 170 2.20 20.64 6.21
CA GLN A 170 3.25 21.33 6.96
C GLN A 170 4.65 21.05 6.41
N TYR A 171 4.83 19.98 5.66
CA TYR A 171 6.10 19.61 5.04
C TYR A 171 6.37 20.51 3.82
N ASP A 172 7.65 20.76 3.50
CA ASP A 172 8.02 21.52 2.30
C ASP A 172 8.42 20.57 1.16
N GLY A 173 7.42 19.98 0.52
CA GLY A 173 7.66 19.03 -0.56
C GLY A 173 6.37 18.47 -1.17
N THR A 174 6.53 17.57 -2.12
CA THR A 174 5.43 16.94 -2.87
C THR A 174 5.43 15.44 -2.61
N VAL A 175 4.30 14.93 -2.13
CA VAL A 175 4.19 13.57 -1.59
C VAL A 175 3.20 12.73 -2.39
N ALA A 176 3.54 11.46 -2.62
CA ALA A 176 2.59 10.43 -3.06
C ALA A 176 2.35 9.42 -1.93
N VAL A 177 1.14 8.86 -1.87
CA VAL A 177 0.76 7.87 -0.86
C VAL A 177 0.22 6.61 -1.54
N LEU A 178 0.74 5.47 -1.11
CA LEU A 178 0.41 4.16 -1.65
C LEU A 178 -0.15 3.25 -0.55
N ALA A 179 -1.42 2.85 -0.67
CA ALA A 179 -1.97 1.76 0.11
C ALA A 179 -1.55 0.43 -0.52
N SER A 180 -0.55 -0.21 0.07
CA SER A 180 0.09 -1.40 -0.47
C SER A 180 -0.48 -2.65 0.17
N GLY A 181 -1.38 -3.31 -0.54
CA GLY A 181 -2.07 -4.51 -0.08
C GLY A 181 -3.06 -5.05 -1.12
N SER A 182 -3.43 -6.31 -0.95
CA SER A 182 -4.50 -6.95 -1.71
C SER A 182 -5.87 -6.36 -1.36
N LEU A 183 -6.89 -6.73 -2.11
CA LEU A 183 -8.30 -6.62 -1.72
C LEU A 183 -8.64 -7.81 -0.80
N SER A 184 -9.37 -8.82 -1.28
CA SER A 184 -9.54 -10.06 -0.53
C SER A 184 -8.22 -10.80 -0.37
N HIS A 185 -8.01 -11.45 0.79
CA HIS A 185 -6.75 -12.10 1.11
C HIS A 185 -6.93 -13.48 1.77
N ARG A 186 -7.71 -14.34 1.13
CA ARG A 186 -7.76 -15.75 1.52
C ARG A 186 -6.63 -16.50 0.83
N PHE A 187 -5.42 -16.25 1.28
CA PHE A 187 -4.21 -16.83 0.72
C PHE A 187 -4.26 -18.36 0.70
N ILE A 188 -3.79 -18.97 -0.38
CA ILE A 188 -3.97 -20.42 -0.60
C ILE A 188 -3.07 -21.23 0.33
N ASP A 189 -1.93 -21.10 0.52
CA ASP A 189 -0.86 -21.55 1.39
C ASP A 189 0.50 -21.50 0.66
N ASP A 190 1.57 -21.47 1.43
CA ASP A 190 2.91 -21.26 0.89
C ASP A 190 3.34 -22.34 -0.10
N GLN A 191 3.00 -23.59 0.17
CA GLN A 191 3.42 -24.74 -0.66
C GLN A 191 2.69 -24.77 -2.01
N ARG A 192 1.44 -24.28 -2.06
CA ARG A 192 0.59 -24.27 -3.25
C ARG A 192 0.48 -22.89 -3.92
N ALA A 193 1.15 -21.88 -3.37
CA ALA A 193 1.07 -20.51 -3.85
C ALA A 193 1.39 -20.39 -5.35
N GLU A 194 2.39 -21.11 -5.83
CA GLU A 194 2.75 -21.12 -7.25
C GLU A 194 1.71 -21.82 -8.13
N GLN A 195 1.08 -22.89 -7.63
CA GLN A 195 0.06 -23.63 -8.39
C GLN A 195 -1.22 -22.81 -8.52
N GLY A 196 -1.62 -22.09 -7.46
CA GLY A 196 -2.78 -21.22 -7.42
C GLY A 196 -2.53 -19.79 -7.84
N MET A 197 -1.38 -19.48 -8.46
CA MET A 197 -0.92 -18.12 -8.71
C MET A 197 -1.89 -17.22 -9.49
N ASN A 198 -2.78 -17.80 -10.31
CA ASN A 198 -3.75 -17.07 -11.11
C ASN A 198 -5.20 -17.40 -10.73
N SER A 199 -5.44 -17.82 -9.50
CA SER A 199 -6.78 -18.19 -9.02
C SER A 199 -7.13 -17.56 -7.69
N TYR A 200 -8.42 -17.35 -7.45
CA TYR A 200 -8.99 -17.09 -6.14
C TYR A 200 -9.16 -18.39 -5.34
N THR A 201 -9.10 -18.30 -4.02
CA THR A 201 -9.45 -19.45 -3.17
C THR A 201 -10.95 -19.71 -3.16
N ARG A 202 -11.77 -18.66 -3.23
CA ARG A 202 -13.23 -18.76 -3.29
C ARG A 202 -13.81 -17.80 -4.32
N GLU A 203 -14.82 -18.27 -5.03
CA GLU A 203 -15.60 -17.44 -5.97
C GLU A 203 -16.32 -16.28 -5.25
N PHE A 204 -16.74 -16.47 -4.01
CA PHE A 204 -17.32 -15.41 -3.21
C PHE A 204 -16.36 -14.21 -3.04
N ASP A 205 -15.07 -14.46 -2.76
CA ASP A 205 -14.08 -13.40 -2.62
C ASP A 205 -13.91 -12.61 -3.93
N HIS A 206 -13.89 -13.31 -5.07
CA HIS A 206 -13.84 -12.68 -6.39
C HIS A 206 -15.04 -11.77 -6.64
N GLN A 207 -16.26 -12.25 -6.40
CA GLN A 207 -17.48 -11.45 -6.57
C GLN A 207 -17.51 -10.22 -5.66
N MET A 208 -17.00 -10.34 -4.43
CA MET A 208 -16.91 -9.21 -3.51
C MET A 208 -15.84 -8.20 -3.95
N ASP A 209 -14.71 -8.66 -4.48
CA ASP A 209 -13.69 -7.78 -5.08
C ASP A 209 -14.24 -7.02 -6.29
N GLU A 210 -14.99 -7.70 -7.17
CA GLU A 210 -15.70 -7.03 -8.27
C GLU A 210 -16.68 -5.97 -7.77
N ARG A 211 -17.37 -6.23 -6.64
CA ARG A 211 -18.24 -5.24 -6.01
C ARG A 211 -17.45 -4.03 -5.51
N VAL A 212 -16.31 -4.24 -4.86
CA VAL A 212 -15.41 -3.16 -4.43
C VAL A 212 -14.96 -2.32 -5.63
N VAL A 213 -14.45 -2.97 -6.68
CA VAL A 213 -13.99 -2.32 -7.92
C VAL A 213 -15.11 -1.49 -8.55
N LYS A 214 -16.34 -2.02 -8.60
CA LYS A 214 -17.50 -1.30 -9.11
C LYS A 214 -17.82 -0.05 -8.29
N LEU A 215 -17.88 -0.16 -6.96
CA LEU A 215 -18.14 0.96 -6.08
C LEU A 215 -17.08 2.07 -6.24
N TRP A 216 -15.82 1.71 -6.33
CA TRP A 216 -14.72 2.64 -6.51
C TRP A 216 -14.76 3.35 -7.89
N ARG A 217 -15.06 2.61 -8.96
CA ARG A 217 -15.26 3.20 -10.31
C ARG A 217 -16.42 4.19 -10.37
N GLU A 218 -17.46 3.94 -9.57
CA GLU A 218 -18.66 4.78 -9.52
C GLU A 218 -18.55 5.95 -8.52
N GLY A 219 -17.47 6.02 -7.70
CA GLY A 219 -17.31 7.01 -6.64
C GLY A 219 -18.26 6.80 -5.45
N LYS A 220 -18.72 5.56 -5.22
CA LYS A 220 -19.70 5.23 -4.19
C LYS A 220 -19.03 4.82 -2.87
N PHE A 221 -18.26 5.72 -2.29
CA PHE A 221 -17.47 5.43 -1.10
C PHE A 221 -18.29 5.33 0.18
N LYS A 222 -19.42 6.00 0.27
CA LYS A 222 -20.34 5.78 1.41
C LYS A 222 -20.78 4.31 1.48
N GLU A 223 -21.25 3.75 0.36
CA GLU A 223 -21.65 2.34 0.29
C GLU A 223 -20.46 1.40 0.56
N PHE A 224 -19.26 1.74 0.05
CA PHE A 224 -18.05 0.96 0.32
C PHE A 224 -17.69 0.98 1.82
N CYS A 225 -17.67 2.15 2.47
CA CYS A 225 -17.35 2.27 3.89
C CYS A 225 -18.37 1.54 4.79
N GLU A 226 -19.65 1.55 4.40
CA GLU A 226 -20.69 0.77 5.10
C GLU A 226 -20.46 -0.75 4.97
N MET A 227 -20.01 -1.22 3.82
CA MET A 227 -19.69 -2.64 3.55
C MET A 227 -18.36 -3.08 4.15
N LEU A 228 -17.42 -2.18 4.34
CA LEU A 228 -16.01 -2.46 4.61
C LEU A 228 -15.77 -3.37 5.84
N PRO A 229 -16.46 -3.22 6.99
CA PRO A 229 -16.23 -4.11 8.13
C PRO A 229 -16.54 -5.57 7.83
N GLU A 230 -17.66 -5.83 7.16
CA GLU A 230 -18.05 -7.19 6.76
C GLU A 230 -17.14 -7.73 5.67
N TYR A 231 -16.78 -6.89 4.70
CA TYR A 231 -15.82 -7.28 3.65
C TYR A 231 -14.46 -7.66 4.23
N ALA A 232 -13.91 -6.84 5.14
CA ALA A 232 -12.63 -7.11 5.77
C ALA A 232 -12.61 -8.44 6.55
N ASP A 233 -13.72 -8.76 7.23
CA ASP A 233 -13.86 -9.99 8.00
C ASP A 233 -14.13 -11.22 7.11
N TYR A 234 -15.14 -11.17 6.25
CA TYR A 234 -15.56 -12.33 5.43
C TYR A 234 -14.62 -12.65 4.27
N CYS A 235 -14.01 -11.64 3.66
CA CYS A 235 -13.07 -11.79 2.55
C CYS A 235 -11.61 -11.76 3.02
N TYR A 236 -11.36 -11.64 4.33
CA TYR A 236 -10.02 -11.54 4.89
C TYR A 236 -9.21 -10.43 4.23
N GLY A 237 -9.79 -9.23 4.10
CA GLY A 237 -9.08 -8.09 3.49
C GLY A 237 -7.67 -7.96 4.06
N GLU A 238 -6.68 -7.78 3.19
CA GLU A 238 -5.29 -7.81 3.62
C GLU A 238 -5.00 -6.73 4.68
N GLY A 239 -4.26 -7.10 5.71
CA GLY A 239 -4.04 -6.24 6.87
C GLY A 239 -5.34 -5.75 7.51
N ASN A 240 -6.44 -6.49 7.36
CA ASN A 240 -7.79 -6.07 7.73
C ASN A 240 -8.22 -4.75 7.06
N MET A 241 -7.71 -4.46 5.87
CA MET A 241 -7.97 -3.26 5.06
C MET A 241 -7.50 -1.94 5.69
N HIS A 242 -6.64 -1.96 6.72
CA HIS A 242 -6.18 -0.75 7.39
C HIS A 242 -5.42 0.22 6.47
N ASP A 243 -4.68 -0.28 5.48
CA ASP A 243 -4.02 0.53 4.45
C ASP A 243 -5.03 1.34 3.63
N THR A 244 -6.13 0.71 3.22
CA THR A 244 -7.23 1.35 2.48
C THR A 244 -7.98 2.34 3.37
N VAL A 245 -8.19 2.00 4.65
CA VAL A 245 -8.82 2.91 5.64
C VAL A 245 -7.99 4.18 5.84
N MET A 246 -6.65 4.06 5.95
CA MET A 246 -5.74 5.19 6.04
C MET A 246 -5.83 6.07 4.78
N LEU A 247 -5.82 5.45 3.60
CA LEU A 247 -5.93 6.16 2.32
C LEU A 247 -7.24 6.95 2.25
N LEU A 248 -8.37 6.32 2.55
CA LEU A 248 -9.67 7.00 2.54
C LEU A 248 -9.81 8.06 3.64
N GLY A 249 -9.16 7.88 4.79
CA GLY A 249 -9.07 8.91 5.83
C GLY A 249 -8.45 10.21 5.30
N MET A 250 -7.44 10.12 4.44
CA MET A 250 -6.83 11.26 3.79
C MET A 250 -7.74 11.92 2.75
N LEU A 251 -8.57 11.13 2.06
CA LEU A 251 -9.38 11.58 0.93
C LEU A 251 -10.79 12.07 1.32
N GLY A 252 -11.20 11.92 2.59
CA GLY A 252 -12.50 12.36 3.07
C GLY A 252 -13.46 11.25 3.51
N TRP A 253 -12.97 10.00 3.58
CA TRP A 253 -13.68 8.83 4.07
C TRP A 253 -14.97 8.55 3.26
N ASP A 254 -16.12 8.46 3.94
CA ASP A 254 -17.44 8.19 3.36
C ASP A 254 -18.02 9.35 2.52
N LYS A 255 -17.39 10.52 2.59
CA LYS A 255 -17.73 11.69 1.77
C LYS A 255 -16.92 11.80 0.50
N TYR A 256 -15.89 10.98 0.35
CA TYR A 256 -15.10 10.92 -0.87
C TYR A 256 -15.96 10.36 -2.01
N ASP A 257 -15.91 10.99 -3.18
CA ASP A 257 -16.73 10.65 -4.35
C ASP A 257 -15.91 10.54 -5.66
N GLY A 258 -14.59 10.55 -5.52
CA GLY A 258 -13.67 10.40 -6.65
C GLY A 258 -13.89 9.09 -7.40
N LYS A 259 -13.96 9.13 -8.72
CA LYS A 259 -14.04 7.93 -9.57
C LYS A 259 -12.65 7.37 -9.79
N VAL A 260 -12.38 6.23 -9.18
CA VAL A 260 -11.04 5.61 -9.20
C VAL A 260 -10.67 5.13 -10.60
N GLU A 261 -9.46 5.47 -11.02
CA GLU A 261 -8.84 4.99 -12.26
C GLU A 261 -8.09 3.69 -11.98
N PHE A 262 -8.48 2.61 -12.64
CA PHE A 262 -7.78 1.32 -12.56
C PHE A 262 -6.70 1.25 -13.63
N ILE A 263 -5.43 1.23 -13.20
CA ILE A 263 -4.26 1.09 -14.07
C ILE A 263 -4.10 -0.36 -14.52
N THR A 264 -4.48 -1.32 -13.66
CA THR A 264 -4.62 -2.73 -14.02
C THR A 264 -6.05 -3.18 -13.76
N ASP A 265 -6.55 -4.13 -14.55
CA ASP A 265 -7.77 -4.82 -14.20
C ASP A 265 -7.59 -5.63 -12.92
N LEU A 266 -8.72 -5.99 -12.28
CA LEU A 266 -8.73 -6.92 -11.15
C LEU A 266 -8.14 -8.26 -11.59
N PHE A 267 -7.20 -8.78 -10.83
CA PHE A 267 -6.58 -10.09 -11.09
C PHE A 267 -6.35 -10.90 -9.83
N ALA A 268 -6.29 -12.21 -9.97
CA ALA A 268 -6.02 -13.13 -8.88
C ALA A 268 -4.51 -13.35 -8.68
N SER A 269 -4.10 -13.52 -7.42
CA SER A 269 -2.76 -13.98 -7.08
C SER A 269 -2.78 -14.88 -5.84
N SER A 270 -2.55 -16.18 -6.04
CA SER A 270 -2.45 -17.17 -4.96
C SER A 270 -3.61 -17.12 -3.95
N GLY A 271 -4.82 -17.00 -4.46
CA GLY A 271 -6.05 -16.95 -3.65
C GLY A 271 -6.58 -15.55 -3.36
N THR A 272 -5.84 -14.49 -3.68
CA THR A 272 -6.10 -13.11 -3.30
C THR A 272 -6.46 -12.24 -4.49
N GLY A 273 -7.20 -11.14 -4.27
CA GLY A 273 -7.58 -10.18 -5.31
C GLY A 273 -6.67 -8.95 -5.35
N GLN A 274 -6.24 -8.55 -6.54
CA GLN A 274 -5.20 -7.55 -6.75
C GLN A 274 -5.62 -6.47 -7.73
N VAL A 275 -5.23 -5.23 -7.45
CA VAL A 275 -5.40 -4.08 -8.35
C VAL A 275 -4.22 -3.12 -8.27
N ASN A 276 -4.01 -2.32 -9.32
CA ASN A 276 -3.33 -1.03 -9.24
C ASN A 276 -4.33 0.05 -9.63
N ALA A 277 -4.65 0.95 -8.71
CA ALA A 277 -5.71 1.92 -8.88
C ALA A 277 -5.32 3.28 -8.30
N VAL A 278 -5.52 4.34 -9.07
CA VAL A 278 -5.25 5.72 -8.68
C VAL A 278 -6.55 6.41 -8.26
N PHE A 279 -6.53 7.01 -7.09
CA PHE A 279 -7.65 7.75 -6.51
C PHE A 279 -7.51 9.23 -6.85
N PRO A 280 -8.45 9.84 -7.60
CA PRO A 280 -8.46 11.28 -7.84
C PRO A 280 -8.44 12.04 -6.52
N LEU A 281 -7.59 13.06 -6.44
CA LEU A 281 -7.56 13.89 -5.24
C LEU A 281 -8.79 14.82 -5.20
N PRO A 282 -9.36 15.07 -4.01
CA PRO A 282 -10.39 16.08 -3.85
C PRO A 282 -9.88 17.46 -4.31
N GLU A 283 -10.76 18.32 -4.84
CA GLU A 283 -10.39 19.65 -5.37
C GLU A 283 -9.71 20.58 -4.34
N HIS A 284 -9.72 20.21 -3.06
CA HIS A 284 -9.19 20.99 -1.93
C HIS A 284 -8.15 20.21 -1.09
N ALA A 285 -7.54 19.15 -1.64
CA ALA A 285 -6.48 18.38 -0.96
C ALA A 285 -5.09 18.94 -1.26
#